data_4d4246a91ef46780e38a6e660edb18bb
#
_entry.id   4d4246a91ef46780e38a6e660edb18bb
#
_cell.length_a   1.000
_cell.length_b   1.000
_cell.length_c   1.000
_cell.angle_alpha   90.00
_cell.angle_beta   90.00
_cell.angle_gamma   90.00
#
_symmetry.space_group_name_H-M   'P 1'
#
loop_
_entity.id
_entity.type
_entity.pdbx_description
1 polymer ?
#
loop_
_entity_poly.entity_id
_entity_poly.type
_entity_poly.pdbx_seq_one_letter_code
_entity_poly.pdbx_strand_id
1 'polypeptide(L)' 'MKHAFKPQRILWVDLEMTGLDPVRDEILEAAAIVTDWDFHEVATFEGIVRHEPTKLKRLLDRNAAF' A
#
# COMPACT_ATOMS: atom_id res chain seq x y z
N MET A 1 17.51 11.17 24.44
CA MET A 1 16.53 11.85 24.35
C MET A 1 15.70 11.74 25.33
N LYS A 2 15.36 12.39 25.70
CA LYS A 2 14.85 12.33 26.65
C LYS A 2 13.50 12.46 26.70
N HIS A 3 12.74 12.74 25.91
CA HIS A 3 11.38 12.66 26.14
C HIS A 3 10.73 11.77 25.19
N ALA A 4 9.81 11.01 25.66
CA ALA A 4 9.01 10.17 24.87
C ALA A 4 8.06 11.04 24.08
N PHE A 5 8.00 10.77 22.82
CA PHE A 5 7.21 11.55 21.93
C PHE A 5 6.12 10.66 21.36
N LYS A 6 4.88 10.97 21.69
CA LYS A 6 3.74 10.18 21.23
C LYS A 6 3.21 10.79 19.94
N PRO A 7 3.16 10.02 18.85
CA PRO A 7 2.56 10.52 17.63
C PRO A 7 1.09 10.84 17.82
N GLN A 8 0.60 11.87 17.16
CA GLN A 8 -0.78 12.27 17.27
C GLN A 8 -1.69 11.57 16.28
N ARG A 9 -1.13 10.90 15.32
CA ARG A 9 -1.88 10.27 14.24
C ARG A 9 -1.31 8.93 13.89
N ILE A 10 -2.15 8.08 13.33
CA ILE A 10 -1.77 6.76 12.86
C ILE A 10 -2.01 6.72 11.37
N LEU A 11 -1.03 6.23 10.63
CA LEU A 11 -1.17 5.99 9.20
C LEU A 11 -1.39 4.50 8.98
N TRP A 12 -2.53 4.16 8.39
CA TRP A 12 -2.85 2.80 8.00
C TRP A 12 -2.67 2.70 6.51
N VAL A 13 -1.95 1.67 6.05
CA VAL A 13 -1.67 1.50 4.62
C VAL A 13 -2.07 0.10 4.20
N ASP A 14 -2.74 0.01 3.06
CA ASP A 14 -3.08 -1.24 2.42
C ASP A 14 -2.59 -1.19 0.97
N LEU A 15 -1.92 -2.25 0.53
CA LEU A 15 -1.36 -2.33 -0.80
C LEU A 15 -1.83 -3.58 -1.50
N GLU A 16 -2.20 -3.44 -2.78
CA GLU A 16 -2.45 -4.57 -3.65
C GLU A 16 -1.31 -4.67 -4.65
N MET A 17 -0.76 -5.86 -4.82
CA MET A 17 0.43 -6.07 -5.64
C MET A 17 0.23 -7.22 -6.60
N THR A 18 1.09 -7.31 -7.63
CA THR A 18 1.02 -8.40 -8.59
C THR A 18 1.46 -9.74 -8.00
N GLY A 19 2.18 -9.72 -6.90
CA GLY A 19 2.66 -10.92 -6.22
C GLY A 19 3.49 -10.53 -5.00
N LEU A 20 4.26 -11.45 -4.46
CA LEU A 20 4.97 -11.29 -3.20
C LEU A 20 6.48 -11.05 -3.34
N ASP A 21 7.00 -10.98 -4.55
CA ASP A 21 8.43 -10.77 -4.76
C ASP A 21 8.75 -9.27 -4.70
N PRO A 22 9.47 -8.80 -3.69
CA PRO A 22 9.71 -7.35 -3.53
C PRO A 22 10.60 -6.75 -4.61
N VAL A 23 11.28 -7.57 -5.39
CA VAL A 23 12.17 -7.09 -6.45
C VAL A 23 11.45 -7.02 -7.79
N ARG A 24 10.58 -7.99 -8.08
CA ARG A 24 9.96 -8.11 -9.40
C ARG A 24 8.51 -7.66 -9.45
N ASP A 25 7.79 -7.82 -8.36
CA ASP A 25 6.38 -7.50 -8.36
C ASP A 25 6.15 -6.00 -8.14
N GLU A 26 4.99 -5.55 -8.59
CA GLU A 26 4.65 -4.14 -8.63
C GLU A 26 3.40 -3.87 -7.83
N ILE A 27 3.28 -2.66 -7.34
CA ILE A 27 2.08 -2.22 -6.62
C ILE A 27 1.01 -1.86 -7.65
N LEU A 28 -0.18 -2.40 -7.46
CA LEU A 28 -1.34 -2.11 -8.31
C LEU A 28 -2.22 -1.01 -7.73
N GLU A 29 -2.45 -1.06 -6.44
CA GLU A 29 -3.26 -0.08 -5.75
C GLU A 29 -2.66 0.21 -4.40
N ALA A 30 -2.87 1.42 -3.93
CA ALA A 30 -2.48 1.81 -2.59
C ALA A 30 -3.63 2.57 -1.96
N ALA A 31 -3.93 2.27 -0.72
CA ALA A 31 -4.90 3.00 0.06
C ALA A 31 -4.27 3.38 1.40
N ALA A 32 -4.58 4.55 1.88
CA ALA A 32 -4.07 4.99 3.17
C ALA A 32 -5.16 5.75 3.91
N ILE A 33 -5.23 5.51 5.20
CA ILE A 33 -6.15 6.22 6.08
C ILE A 33 -5.33 6.77 7.23
N VAL A 34 -5.55 8.03 7.53
CA VAL A 34 -4.94 8.67 8.71
C VAL A 34 -6.02 8.81 9.76
N THR A 35 -5.76 8.29 10.94
CA THR A 35 -6.70 8.41 12.06
C THR A 35 -6.01 9.04 13.26
N ASP A 36 -6.81 9.49 14.22
CA ASP A 36 -6.31 9.80 15.54
C ASP A 36 -6.25 8.51 16.38
N TRP A 37 -5.91 8.63 17.66
CA TRP A 37 -5.79 7.45 18.53
C TRP A 37 -7.13 6.87 18.96
N ASP A 38 -8.23 7.57 18.72
CA ASP A 38 -9.57 7.06 18.94
C ASP A 38 -10.16 6.47 17.65
N PHE A 39 -9.32 6.34 16.62
CA PHE A 39 -9.67 5.76 15.33
C PHE A 39 -10.68 6.59 14.53
N HIS A 40 -10.76 7.89 14.80
CA HIS A 40 -11.55 8.78 13.96
C HIS A 40 -10.73 9.09 12.70
N GLU A 41 -11.35 8.93 11.55
CA GLU A 41 -10.71 9.19 10.28
C GLU A 41 -10.46 10.68 10.07
N VAL A 42 -9.23 11.03 9.78
CA VAL A 42 -8.82 12.41 9.53
C VAL A 42 -8.64 12.66 8.03
N ALA A 43 -8.09 11.68 7.32
CA ALA A 43 -7.83 11.80 5.89
C ALA A 43 -7.76 10.41 5.27
N THR A 44 -8.09 10.33 3.99
CA THR A 44 -7.97 9.09 3.22
C THR A 44 -7.30 9.38 1.90
N PHE A 45 -6.66 8.35 1.37
CA PHE A 45 -6.06 8.37 0.05
C PHE A 45 -6.29 7.03 -0.60
N GLU A 46 -6.62 7.04 -1.90
CA GLU A 46 -6.67 5.83 -2.69
C GLU A 46 -6.06 6.15 -4.04
N GLY A 47 -5.28 5.24 -4.56
CA GLY A 47 -4.64 5.42 -5.85
C GLY A 47 -4.40 4.11 -6.54
N ILE A 48 -4.51 4.13 -7.86
CA ILE A 48 -4.19 3.01 -8.72
C ILE A 48 -2.88 3.34 -9.41
N VAL A 49 -1.93 2.39 -9.37
CA VAL A 49 -0.63 2.59 -10.00
C VAL A 49 -0.72 2.08 -11.43
N ARG A 50 -0.41 2.95 -12.39
CA ARG A 50 -0.50 2.59 -13.78
C ARG A 50 0.77 1.88 -14.23
N HIS A 51 0.62 0.77 -14.96
CA HIS A 51 1.72 0.01 -15.49
C HIS A 51 1.55 -0.22 -16.98
N GLU A 52 2.64 -0.51 -17.65
CA GLU A 52 2.62 -0.90 -19.06
C GLU A 52 1.90 -2.25 -19.17
N PRO A 53 0.89 -2.39 -20.06
CA PRO A 53 0.03 -3.57 -20.09
C PRO A 53 0.75 -4.90 -20.28
N THR A 54 1.76 -4.95 -21.14
CA THR A 54 2.50 -6.19 -21.39
C THR A 54 3.27 -6.64 -20.14
N LYS A 55 3.89 -5.69 -19.45
CA LYS A 55 4.59 -5.98 -18.21
C LYS A 55 3.63 -6.49 -17.15
N LEU A 56 2.49 -5.85 -17.01
CA LEU A 56 1.49 -6.23 -16.03
C LEU A 56 0.96 -7.63 -16.29
N LYS A 57 0.65 -7.93 -17.55
CA LYS A 57 0.18 -9.26 -17.92
C LYS A 57 1.20 -10.32 -17.57
N ARG A 58 2.48 -10.06 -17.87
CA ARG A 58 3.54 -11.03 -17.58
C ARG A 58 3.68 -11.30 -16.10
N LEU A 59 3.59 -10.25 -15.26
CA LEU A 59 3.68 -10.41 -13.82
C LEU A 59 2.49 -11.17 -13.25
N LEU A 60 1.29 -10.88 -13.71
CA LEU A 60 0.08 -11.56 -13.27
C LEU A 60 0.07 -13.03 -13.69
N ASP A 61 0.51 -13.32 -14.94
CA ASP A 61 0.60 -14.70 -15.43
C ASP A 61 1.62 -15.50 -14.61
N ARG A 62 2.74 -14.88 -14.25
CA ARG A 62 3.77 -15.53 -13.45
C ARG A 62 3.24 -15.93 -12.07
N ASN A 63 2.35 -15.13 -11.51
CA ASN A 63 1.82 -15.34 -10.17
C ASN A 63 0.47 -16.07 -10.16
N ALA A 64 -0.03 -16.49 -11.32
CA ALA A 64 -1.38 -17.05 -11.43
C ALA A 64 -1.55 -18.40 -10.70
N ALA A 65 -0.46 -19.06 -10.36
CA ALA A 65 -0.51 -20.34 -9.67
C ALA A 65 -0.64 -20.23 -8.15
N PHE A 66 -0.55 -19.04 -7.62
CA PHE A 66 -0.67 -18.84 -6.18
C PHE A 66 -2.10 -18.99 -5.69
#